data_6872b273a73963a08be7eb4824c7c135
#
_entry.id   6872b273a73963a08be7eb4824c7c135
#
_cell.length_a   1.000
_cell.length_b   1.000
_cell.length_c   1.000
_cell.angle_alpha   90.00
_cell.angle_beta   90.00
_cell.angle_gamma   90.00
#
_symmetry.space_group_name_H-M   'P 1'
#
loop_
_entity.id
_entity.type
_entity.pdbx_description
1 polymer ?
#
loop_
_entity_poly.entity_id
_entity_poly.type
_entity_poly.pdbx_seq_one_letter_code
_entity_poly.pdbx_strand_id
1 'polypeptide(L)'
;MRRTVTAALAALVALAVITPAAAVDYYSGPLIDAHGHLPNATAIDTYVAAMRRHNIRKVMLLGVGPVQPQEAEWIDAALKKYPDLVAAGVRVPDPTNMAAAGQLDVELARTKARVMGEVHIRQTGSKIERDPSGPAFMRILELSAQRGVPVVIHDELTPAAAASLEAALAAYRQATIVLAHAGESTPATLERLLARNANLMIDLSGMHFQRKPSLAKEKGPLDRGWKALITKMPDRFMVGLDLWVARLFEPAMLDRLMTWTRRVLGELPPDVAEQIAWKNAATLYHLD
;
A
#
# COMPACT_ATOMS: atom_id res chain seq x y z
N MET A 1 -19.64 72.67 -44.51
CA MET A 1 -19.15 72.36 -43.14
C MET A 1 -19.25 70.85 -42.96
N ARG A 2 -18.17 70.09 -43.05
CA ARG A 2 -18.10 68.63 -42.77
C ARG A 2 -17.50 68.45 -41.40
N ARG A 3 -18.25 67.86 -40.46
CA ARG A 3 -17.78 67.49 -39.13
C ARG A 3 -17.16 66.10 -39.20
N THR A 4 -15.85 66.00 -38.93
CA THR A 4 -15.11 64.76 -38.72
C THR A 4 -15.32 64.28 -37.30
N VAL A 5 -15.85 63.09 -37.11
CA VAL A 5 -15.98 62.43 -35.81
C VAL A 5 -14.79 61.49 -35.66
N THR A 6 -13.92 61.79 -34.71
CA THR A 6 -12.76 60.95 -34.36
C THR A 6 -13.21 59.95 -33.29
N ALA A 7 -13.24 58.65 -33.65
CA ALA A 7 -13.49 57.59 -32.66
C ALA A 7 -12.18 57.19 -31.99
N ALA A 8 -12.11 57.35 -30.67
CA ALA A 8 -11.01 56.89 -29.87
C ALA A 8 -11.21 55.40 -29.48
N LEU A 9 -10.32 54.51 -29.93
CA LEU A 9 -10.30 53.11 -29.58
C LEU A 9 -9.56 52.97 -28.24
N ALA A 10 -10.28 52.63 -27.17
CA ALA A 10 -9.66 52.29 -25.88
C ALA A 10 -9.28 50.81 -25.91
N ALA A 11 -8.00 50.48 -25.92
CA ALA A 11 -7.48 49.11 -25.79
C ALA A 11 -7.48 48.69 -24.31
N LEU A 12 -8.33 47.75 -23.92
CA LEU A 12 -8.28 47.08 -22.64
C LEU A 12 -7.12 46.08 -22.63
N VAL A 13 -6.07 46.37 -21.89
CA VAL A 13 -5.00 45.40 -21.60
C VAL A 13 -5.45 44.58 -20.40
N ALA A 14 -5.85 43.33 -20.66
CA ALA A 14 -6.10 42.38 -19.59
C ALA A 14 -4.75 41.88 -19.02
N LEU A 15 -4.39 42.34 -17.82
CA LEU A 15 -3.30 41.75 -17.06
C LEU A 15 -3.72 40.37 -16.58
N ALA A 16 -3.14 39.33 -17.19
CA ALA A 16 -3.23 37.98 -16.67
C ALA A 16 -2.43 37.92 -15.35
N VAL A 17 -3.13 37.83 -14.23
CA VAL A 17 -2.50 37.53 -12.94
C VAL A 17 -2.00 36.11 -12.98
N ILE A 18 -0.70 35.92 -13.18
CA ILE A 18 -0.03 34.62 -13.02
C ILE A 18 0.02 34.36 -11.52
N THR A 19 -0.95 33.59 -11.00
CA THR A 19 -0.84 33.05 -9.64
C THR A 19 0.34 32.07 -9.62
N PRO A 20 1.34 32.26 -8.73
CA PRO A 20 2.42 31.30 -8.61
C PRO A 20 1.79 29.94 -8.24
N ALA A 21 2.24 28.87 -8.92
CA ALA A 21 1.87 27.53 -8.53
C ALA A 21 2.24 27.35 -7.05
N ALA A 22 1.27 26.99 -6.21
CA ALA A 22 1.53 26.73 -4.80
C ALA A 22 2.66 25.70 -4.71
N ALA A 23 3.67 25.98 -3.90
CA ALA A 23 4.74 25.04 -3.62
C ALA A 23 4.08 23.77 -3.06
N VAL A 24 4.45 22.61 -3.61
CA VAL A 24 3.96 21.33 -3.10
C VAL A 24 4.63 21.10 -1.76
N ASP A 25 3.85 21.11 -0.70
CA ASP A 25 4.34 20.78 0.64
C ASP A 25 4.63 19.28 0.72
N TYR A 26 5.81 18.92 1.20
CA TYR A 26 6.17 17.53 1.43
C TYR A 26 5.73 17.11 2.84
N TYR A 27 5.09 15.97 2.94
CA TYR A 27 4.80 15.41 4.26
C TYR A 27 6.10 15.13 5.02
N SER A 28 6.26 15.76 6.19
CA SER A 28 7.49 15.67 7.03
C SER A 28 7.34 14.72 8.22
N GLY A 29 6.11 14.28 8.51
CA GLY A 29 5.81 13.39 9.63
C GLY A 29 6.42 11.99 9.49
N PRO A 30 6.22 11.11 10.49
CA PRO A 30 6.70 9.74 10.45
C PRO A 30 5.99 8.92 9.37
N LEU A 31 6.68 7.88 8.87
CA LEU A 31 6.13 6.88 7.97
C LEU A 31 6.26 5.49 8.60
N ILE A 32 5.29 4.61 8.31
CA ILE A 32 5.44 3.16 8.42
C ILE A 32 5.27 2.61 7.00
N ASP A 33 6.26 1.86 6.52
CA ASP A 33 6.12 1.08 5.31
C ASP A 33 5.35 -0.20 5.64
N ALA A 34 4.08 -0.23 5.28
CA ALA A 34 3.18 -1.32 5.62
C ALA A 34 3.40 -2.58 4.76
N HIS A 35 4.27 -2.52 3.73
CA HIS A 35 4.46 -3.59 2.77
C HIS A 35 5.85 -3.53 2.12
N GLY A 36 6.75 -4.34 2.59
CA GLY A 36 8.11 -4.48 2.05
C GLY A 36 8.51 -5.93 1.90
N HIS A 37 9.44 -6.18 0.98
CA HIS A 37 10.08 -7.47 0.75
C HIS A 37 11.59 -7.32 0.76
N LEU A 38 12.32 -8.44 0.71
CA LEU A 38 13.78 -8.43 0.60
C LEU A 38 14.22 -9.22 -0.64
N PRO A 39 14.94 -8.61 -1.58
CA PRO A 39 15.46 -9.30 -2.76
C PRO A 39 16.69 -10.17 -2.44
N ASN A 40 17.32 -9.96 -1.29
CA ASN A 40 18.48 -10.69 -0.78
C ASN A 40 18.75 -10.34 0.69
N ALA A 41 19.67 -11.07 1.33
CA ALA A 41 20.00 -10.93 2.75
C ALA A 41 20.59 -9.56 3.16
N THR A 42 21.21 -8.82 2.24
CA THR A 42 21.90 -7.55 2.54
C THR A 42 21.06 -6.31 2.24
N ALA A 43 19.98 -6.45 1.50
CA ALA A 43 19.13 -5.32 1.10
C ALA A 43 18.58 -4.53 2.30
N ILE A 44 18.35 -5.19 3.42
CA ILE A 44 17.84 -4.56 4.64
C ILE A 44 18.77 -3.46 5.16
N ASP A 45 20.08 -3.60 5.02
CA ASP A 45 21.05 -2.61 5.50
C ASP A 45 20.95 -1.29 4.73
N THR A 46 20.86 -1.40 3.41
CA THR A 46 20.65 -0.23 2.54
C THR A 46 19.29 0.41 2.83
N TYR A 47 18.27 -0.42 3.03
CA TYR A 47 16.94 0.07 3.32
C TYR A 47 16.87 0.79 4.67
N VAL A 48 17.41 0.23 5.74
CA VAL A 48 17.47 0.87 7.05
C VAL A 48 18.23 2.21 7.02
N ALA A 49 19.31 2.29 6.25
CA ALA A 49 20.01 3.56 6.06
C ALA A 49 19.10 4.62 5.41
N ALA A 50 18.30 4.24 4.42
CA ALA A 50 17.32 5.12 3.79
C ALA A 50 16.14 5.44 4.72
N MET A 51 15.62 4.45 5.47
CA MET A 51 14.56 4.66 6.47
C MET A 51 14.93 5.77 7.47
N ARG A 52 16.16 5.73 7.98
CA ARG A 52 16.68 6.74 8.93
C ARG A 52 16.74 8.14 8.30
N ARG A 53 17.18 8.25 7.05
CA ARG A 53 17.21 9.54 6.33
C ARG A 53 15.83 10.11 6.06
N HIS A 54 14.86 9.22 5.81
CA HIS A 54 13.51 9.58 5.41
C HIS A 54 12.47 9.44 6.52
N ASN A 55 12.86 9.42 7.81
CA ASN A 55 11.94 9.30 8.94
C ASN A 55 10.89 8.20 8.77
N ILE A 56 11.32 7.02 8.27
CA ILE A 56 10.50 5.80 8.26
C ILE A 56 10.78 5.04 9.54
N ARG A 57 9.76 4.92 10.39
CA ARG A 57 9.91 4.35 11.73
C ARG A 57 9.93 2.84 11.75
N LYS A 58 9.13 2.22 10.86
CA LYS A 58 9.06 0.76 10.75
C LYS A 58 8.81 0.34 9.31
N VAL A 59 9.21 -0.88 9.00
CA VAL A 59 8.79 -1.63 7.82
C VAL A 59 8.16 -2.94 8.26
N MET A 60 7.01 -3.28 7.67
CA MET A 60 6.41 -4.59 7.74
C MET A 60 6.95 -5.43 6.57
N LEU A 61 7.81 -6.41 6.88
CA LEU A 61 8.32 -7.35 5.88
C LEU A 61 7.34 -8.50 5.71
N LEU A 62 6.93 -8.71 4.48
CA LEU A 62 6.01 -9.78 4.07
C LEU A 62 6.75 -10.81 3.23
N GLY A 63 6.46 -12.08 3.44
CA GLY A 63 7.03 -13.15 2.63
C GLY A 63 6.13 -13.48 1.45
N VAL A 64 6.69 -13.55 0.23
CA VAL A 64 5.95 -13.83 -1.01
C VAL A 64 5.78 -15.32 -1.32
N GLY A 65 5.94 -16.16 -0.32
CA GLY A 65 5.67 -17.58 -0.46
C GLY A 65 6.61 -18.30 -1.46
N PRO A 66 6.08 -19.09 -2.39
CA PRO A 66 6.92 -19.90 -3.28
C PRO A 66 7.73 -19.10 -4.29
N VAL A 67 7.41 -17.81 -4.48
CA VAL A 67 8.12 -16.94 -5.43
C VAL A 67 9.56 -16.68 -4.98
N GLN A 68 9.80 -16.59 -3.67
CA GLN A 68 11.12 -16.32 -3.10
C GLN A 68 11.34 -17.16 -1.82
N PRO A 69 11.72 -18.42 -1.93
CA PRO A 69 11.80 -19.35 -0.79
C PRO A 69 12.75 -18.92 0.33
N GLN A 70 13.86 -18.26 -0.01
CA GLN A 70 14.88 -17.83 0.97
C GLN A 70 14.49 -16.55 1.74
N GLU A 71 13.43 -15.87 1.35
CA GLU A 71 13.03 -14.59 1.95
C GLU A 71 12.74 -14.73 3.47
N ALA A 72 12.21 -15.88 3.89
CA ALA A 72 11.96 -16.14 5.30
C ALA A 72 13.24 -16.03 6.16
N GLU A 73 14.36 -16.57 5.68
CA GLU A 73 15.65 -16.50 6.36
C GLU A 73 16.17 -15.06 6.42
N TRP A 74 15.99 -14.29 5.34
CA TRP A 74 16.39 -12.89 5.27
C TRP A 74 15.55 -12.00 6.20
N ILE A 75 14.24 -12.27 6.28
CA ILE A 75 13.33 -11.57 7.20
C ILE A 75 13.71 -11.87 8.65
N ASP A 76 13.98 -13.13 9.00
CA ASP A 76 14.41 -13.54 10.34
C ASP A 76 15.75 -12.87 10.71
N ALA A 77 16.69 -12.79 9.78
CA ALA A 77 17.96 -12.09 9.99
C ALA A 77 17.76 -10.57 10.17
N ALA A 78 16.88 -9.96 9.38
CA ALA A 78 16.53 -8.54 9.48
C ALA A 78 15.88 -8.20 10.82
N LEU A 79 14.93 -9.02 11.30
CA LEU A 79 14.29 -8.89 12.61
C LEU A 79 15.31 -8.94 13.77
N LYS A 80 16.26 -9.87 13.71
CA LYS A 80 17.32 -9.99 14.72
C LYS A 80 18.26 -8.79 14.72
N LYS A 81 18.55 -8.25 13.53
CA LYS A 81 19.50 -7.16 13.37
C LYS A 81 18.90 -5.79 13.69
N TYR A 82 17.63 -5.59 13.37
CA TYR A 82 16.93 -4.31 13.47
C TYR A 82 15.55 -4.43 14.16
N PRO A 83 15.47 -4.95 15.40
CA PRO A 83 14.19 -5.28 16.05
C PRO A 83 13.28 -4.07 16.24
N ASP A 84 13.86 -2.85 16.36
CA ASP A 84 13.08 -1.62 16.53
C ASP A 84 12.54 -1.03 15.23
N LEU A 85 13.10 -1.43 14.07
CA LEU A 85 12.76 -0.89 12.76
C LEU A 85 12.02 -1.88 11.87
N VAL A 86 12.15 -3.17 12.14
CA VAL A 86 11.58 -4.24 11.33
C VAL A 86 10.49 -4.96 12.11
N ALA A 87 9.35 -5.12 11.49
CA ALA A 87 8.31 -6.06 11.88
C ALA A 87 8.11 -7.06 10.74
N ALA A 88 7.59 -8.23 11.03
CA ALA A 88 7.39 -9.24 9.99
C ALA A 88 6.03 -9.91 10.08
N GLY A 89 5.53 -10.31 8.92
CA GLY A 89 4.41 -11.19 8.77
C GLY A 89 4.81 -12.66 8.75
N VAL A 90 3.84 -13.53 9.01
CA VAL A 90 3.99 -14.96 8.76
C VAL A 90 3.63 -15.28 7.31
N ARG A 91 4.50 -16.04 6.67
CA ARG A 91 4.31 -16.46 5.30
C ARG A 91 3.19 -17.47 5.17
N VAL A 92 2.36 -17.36 4.12
CA VAL A 92 1.34 -18.34 3.72
C VAL A 92 1.81 -19.02 2.43
N PRO A 93 2.39 -20.24 2.49
CA PRO A 93 3.05 -20.84 1.33
C PRO A 93 2.09 -21.17 0.19
N ASP A 94 0.94 -21.73 0.51
CA ASP A 94 -0.09 -22.11 -0.46
C ASP A 94 -1.50 -21.91 0.15
N PRO A 95 -2.22 -20.87 -0.25
CA PRO A 95 -3.56 -20.59 0.28
C PRO A 95 -4.64 -21.55 -0.20
N THR A 96 -4.33 -22.51 -1.06
CA THR A 96 -5.26 -23.55 -1.52
C THR A 96 -5.08 -24.89 -0.78
N ASN A 97 -4.03 -25.01 0.02
CA ASN A 97 -3.72 -26.22 0.76
C ASN A 97 -4.27 -26.17 2.19
N MET A 98 -5.22 -27.05 2.52
CA MET A 98 -5.81 -27.13 3.87
C MET A 98 -4.78 -27.45 4.96
N ALA A 99 -3.74 -28.25 4.66
CA ALA A 99 -2.68 -28.54 5.62
C ALA A 99 -1.82 -27.30 5.94
N ALA A 100 -1.63 -26.40 4.98
CA ALA A 100 -0.91 -25.14 5.19
C ALA A 100 -1.63 -24.23 6.19
N ALA A 101 -2.96 -24.22 6.23
CA ALA A 101 -3.74 -23.45 7.20
C ALA A 101 -3.51 -23.93 8.65
N GLY A 102 -3.36 -25.28 8.85
CA GLY A 102 -3.01 -25.82 10.16
C GLY A 102 -1.59 -25.46 10.62
N GLN A 103 -0.62 -25.51 9.70
CA GLN A 103 0.75 -25.09 9.98
C GLN A 103 0.84 -23.59 10.31
N LEU A 104 0.03 -22.76 9.65
CA LEU A 104 -0.04 -21.32 9.86
C LEU A 104 -0.46 -20.99 11.30
N ASP A 105 -1.41 -21.72 11.89
CA ASP A 105 -1.83 -21.52 13.28
C ASP A 105 -0.67 -21.77 14.27
N VAL A 106 0.13 -22.80 14.03
CA VAL A 106 1.34 -23.11 14.81
C VAL A 106 2.38 -21.98 14.67
N GLU A 107 2.61 -21.51 13.46
CA GLU A 107 3.58 -20.44 13.18
C GLU A 107 3.14 -19.10 13.80
N LEU A 108 1.87 -18.75 13.74
CA LEU A 108 1.33 -17.56 14.40
C LEU A 108 1.56 -17.59 15.92
N ALA A 109 1.32 -18.74 16.54
CA ALA A 109 1.56 -18.93 17.98
C ALA A 109 3.04 -18.81 18.34
N ARG A 110 3.93 -19.37 17.48
CA ARG A 110 5.39 -19.38 17.70
C ARG A 110 6.04 -18.02 17.49
N THR A 111 5.67 -17.32 16.38
CA THR A 111 6.35 -16.10 15.95
C THR A 111 5.76 -14.83 16.54
N LYS A 112 4.51 -14.89 17.04
CA LYS A 112 3.72 -13.71 17.43
C LYS A 112 3.60 -12.70 16.27
N ALA A 113 3.56 -13.21 15.03
CA ALA A 113 3.47 -12.37 13.85
C ALA A 113 2.21 -11.49 13.89
N ARG A 114 2.32 -10.29 13.35
CA ARG A 114 1.27 -9.26 13.35
C ARG A 114 0.42 -9.25 12.08
N VAL A 115 0.80 -10.04 11.08
CA VAL A 115 0.13 -10.12 9.80
C VAL A 115 0.42 -11.47 9.15
N MET A 116 -0.51 -11.98 8.35
CA MET A 116 -0.34 -13.13 7.47
C MET A 116 -0.19 -12.63 6.03
N GLY A 117 0.84 -13.07 5.32
CA GLY A 117 1.02 -12.73 3.91
C GLY A 117 2.41 -12.21 3.55
N GLU A 118 2.58 -11.79 2.33
CA GLU A 118 1.58 -11.54 1.28
C GLU A 118 1.07 -12.85 0.66
N VAL A 119 -0.26 -12.98 0.54
CA VAL A 119 -0.90 -14.16 -0.03
C VAL A 119 -1.30 -13.87 -1.48
N HIS A 120 -0.70 -14.56 -2.44
CA HIS A 120 -1.04 -14.39 -3.84
C HIS A 120 -2.34 -15.14 -4.19
N ILE A 121 -3.41 -14.40 -4.43
CA ILE A 121 -4.70 -14.90 -4.92
C ILE A 121 -4.73 -14.82 -6.44
N ARG A 122 -4.51 -13.62 -7.01
CA ARG A 122 -4.43 -13.41 -8.45
C ARG A 122 -3.23 -12.54 -8.77
N GLN A 123 -2.35 -13.06 -9.61
CA GLN A 123 -1.22 -12.32 -10.18
C GLN A 123 -1.01 -12.76 -11.63
N THR A 124 -1.50 -11.94 -12.57
CA THR A 124 -1.53 -12.26 -14.00
C THR A 124 -0.12 -12.50 -14.55
N GLY A 125 0.85 -11.67 -14.16
CA GLY A 125 2.24 -11.80 -14.59
C GLY A 125 2.90 -13.13 -14.21
N SER A 126 2.50 -13.72 -13.10
CA SER A 126 2.98 -15.02 -12.59
C SER A 126 2.04 -16.19 -12.89
N LYS A 127 0.96 -15.93 -13.65
CA LYS A 127 -0.09 -16.93 -13.98
C LYS A 127 -0.71 -17.57 -12.74
N ILE A 128 -0.81 -16.82 -11.65
CA ILE A 128 -1.51 -17.24 -10.43
C ILE A 128 -2.96 -16.82 -10.56
N GLU A 129 -3.87 -17.77 -10.37
CA GLU A 129 -5.30 -17.53 -10.30
C GLU A 129 -5.92 -18.50 -9.31
N ARG A 130 -6.43 -17.97 -8.20
CA ARG A 130 -7.02 -18.73 -7.10
C ARG A 130 -8.33 -18.05 -6.68
N ASP A 131 -9.16 -18.80 -6.00
CA ASP A 131 -10.43 -18.29 -5.48
C ASP A 131 -10.30 -17.98 -3.98
N PRO A 132 -10.45 -16.71 -3.53
CA PRO A 132 -10.44 -16.36 -2.13
C PRO A 132 -11.67 -16.89 -1.36
N SER A 133 -12.70 -17.39 -2.05
CA SER A 133 -13.81 -18.10 -1.41
C SER A 133 -13.57 -19.60 -1.28
N GLY A 134 -12.42 -20.12 -1.70
CA GLY A 134 -12.04 -21.53 -1.58
C GLY A 134 -11.83 -21.97 -0.11
N PRO A 135 -12.08 -23.25 0.22
CA PRO A 135 -12.14 -23.74 1.61
C PRO A 135 -10.83 -23.53 2.40
N ALA A 136 -9.67 -23.66 1.74
CA ALA A 136 -8.39 -23.46 2.43
C ALA A 136 -8.15 -21.99 2.78
N PHE A 137 -8.45 -21.06 1.88
CA PHE A 137 -8.33 -19.63 2.18
C PHE A 137 -9.37 -19.19 3.22
N MET A 138 -10.58 -19.73 3.17
CA MET A 138 -11.60 -19.50 4.18
C MET A 138 -11.15 -19.95 5.58
N ARG A 139 -10.36 -21.03 5.69
CA ARG A 139 -9.72 -21.44 6.95
C ARG A 139 -8.67 -20.43 7.43
N ILE A 140 -7.93 -19.79 6.51
CA ILE A 140 -6.99 -18.71 6.84
C ILE A 140 -7.76 -17.50 7.39
N LEU A 141 -8.91 -17.15 6.79
CA LEU A 141 -9.75 -16.06 7.30
C LEU A 141 -10.36 -16.38 8.68
N GLU A 142 -10.72 -17.63 8.92
CA GLU A 142 -11.15 -18.07 10.25
C GLU A 142 -10.05 -17.89 11.29
N LEU A 143 -8.80 -18.25 10.97
CA LEU A 143 -7.64 -18.00 11.83
C LEU A 143 -7.40 -16.50 12.05
N SER A 144 -7.54 -15.68 10.99
CA SER A 144 -7.46 -14.23 11.06
C SER A 144 -8.47 -13.68 12.10
N ALA A 145 -9.72 -14.10 12.01
CA ALA A 145 -10.77 -13.69 12.94
C ALA A 145 -10.48 -14.14 14.38
N GLN A 146 -10.03 -15.40 14.56
CA GLN A 146 -9.74 -15.98 15.89
C GLN A 146 -8.55 -15.33 16.58
N ARG A 147 -7.51 -14.98 15.81
CA ARG A 147 -6.25 -14.45 16.32
C ARG A 147 -6.20 -12.91 16.30
N GLY A 148 -7.14 -12.24 15.63
CA GLY A 148 -7.09 -10.80 15.40
C GLY A 148 -5.89 -10.36 14.55
N VAL A 149 -5.39 -11.25 13.66
CA VAL A 149 -4.24 -11.00 12.79
C VAL A 149 -4.71 -10.82 11.36
N PRO A 150 -4.50 -9.64 10.73
CA PRO A 150 -4.96 -9.39 9.37
C PRO A 150 -4.24 -10.23 8.32
N VAL A 151 -4.90 -10.41 7.17
CA VAL A 151 -4.36 -11.12 6.00
C VAL A 151 -4.10 -10.11 4.89
N VAL A 152 -2.85 -9.97 4.44
CA VAL A 152 -2.49 -9.20 3.25
C VAL A 152 -2.57 -10.10 2.03
N ILE A 153 -3.33 -9.68 1.02
CA ILE A 153 -3.51 -10.43 -0.21
C ILE A 153 -3.09 -9.63 -1.44
N HIS A 154 -2.41 -10.29 -2.37
CA HIS A 154 -2.24 -9.83 -3.74
C HIS A 154 -3.38 -10.38 -4.60
N ASP A 155 -4.30 -9.53 -5.01
CA ASP A 155 -5.45 -9.92 -5.83
C ASP A 155 -5.74 -8.83 -6.87
N GLU A 156 -5.30 -9.05 -8.11
CA GLU A 156 -5.58 -8.16 -9.24
C GLU A 156 -7.07 -8.23 -9.60
N LEU A 157 -7.83 -7.19 -9.27
CA LEU A 157 -9.28 -7.22 -9.32
C LEU A 157 -9.84 -7.14 -10.74
N THR A 158 -10.40 -8.25 -11.20
CA THR A 158 -11.43 -8.27 -12.25
C THR A 158 -12.82 -8.16 -11.61
N PRO A 159 -13.90 -7.93 -12.38
CA PRO A 159 -15.26 -7.98 -11.82
C PRO A 159 -15.58 -9.30 -11.09
N ALA A 160 -15.10 -10.43 -11.61
CA ALA A 160 -15.28 -11.74 -10.99
C ALA A 160 -14.45 -11.87 -9.69
N ALA A 161 -13.17 -11.46 -9.71
CA ALA A 161 -12.31 -11.46 -8.53
C ALA A 161 -12.87 -10.57 -7.41
N ALA A 162 -13.40 -9.40 -7.75
CA ALA A 162 -14.05 -8.52 -6.79
C ALA A 162 -15.28 -9.18 -6.13
N ALA A 163 -16.08 -9.93 -6.89
CA ALA A 163 -17.23 -10.65 -6.35
C ALA A 163 -16.79 -11.80 -5.41
N SER A 164 -15.75 -12.57 -5.78
CA SER A 164 -15.17 -13.60 -4.91
C SER A 164 -14.59 -13.02 -3.62
N LEU A 165 -13.89 -11.88 -3.71
CA LEU A 165 -13.37 -11.17 -2.55
C LEU A 165 -14.51 -10.68 -1.64
N GLU A 166 -15.59 -10.12 -2.19
CA GLU A 166 -16.78 -9.72 -1.41
C GLU A 166 -17.41 -10.92 -0.69
N ALA A 167 -17.48 -12.07 -1.34
CA ALA A 167 -18.00 -13.31 -0.72
C ALA A 167 -17.12 -13.74 0.47
N ALA A 168 -15.81 -13.71 0.33
CA ALA A 168 -14.87 -14.02 1.41
C ALA A 168 -15.00 -13.05 2.59
N LEU A 169 -15.06 -11.73 2.32
CA LEU A 169 -15.23 -10.69 3.33
C LEU A 169 -16.57 -10.83 4.08
N ALA A 170 -17.65 -11.18 3.37
CA ALA A 170 -18.97 -11.37 3.96
C ALA A 170 -19.05 -12.60 4.87
N ALA A 171 -18.31 -13.67 4.53
CA ALA A 171 -18.29 -14.91 5.30
C ALA A 171 -17.56 -14.76 6.65
N TYR A 172 -16.50 -13.94 6.71
CA TYR A 172 -15.71 -13.73 7.94
C TYR A 172 -15.57 -12.23 8.25
N ARG A 173 -16.63 -11.62 8.73
CA ARG A 173 -16.68 -10.18 9.04
C ARG A 173 -15.72 -9.72 10.15
N GLN A 174 -15.24 -10.63 10.98
CA GLN A 174 -14.22 -10.37 12.02
C GLN A 174 -12.78 -10.52 11.49
N ALA A 175 -12.58 -11.14 10.35
CA ALA A 175 -11.27 -11.18 9.71
C ALA A 175 -11.02 -9.85 8.97
N THR A 176 -9.83 -9.30 9.10
CA THR A 176 -9.44 -8.12 8.31
C THR A 176 -8.61 -8.58 7.11
N ILE A 177 -9.06 -8.23 5.91
CA ILE A 177 -8.29 -8.39 4.67
C ILE A 177 -7.66 -7.04 4.31
N VAL A 178 -6.36 -7.05 4.02
CA VAL A 178 -5.63 -5.93 3.43
C VAL A 178 -5.38 -6.25 1.96
N LEU A 179 -5.99 -5.49 1.06
CA LEU A 179 -5.81 -5.65 -0.38
C LEU A 179 -4.57 -4.87 -0.81
N ALA A 180 -3.50 -5.58 -1.12
CA ALA A 180 -2.25 -5.01 -1.59
C ALA A 180 -2.40 -4.31 -2.95
N HIS A 181 -1.59 -3.29 -3.19
CA HIS A 181 -1.52 -2.55 -4.47
C HIS A 181 -2.87 -2.00 -4.92
N ALA A 182 -3.79 -1.76 -3.97
CA ALA A 182 -5.17 -1.37 -4.26
C ALA A 182 -5.87 -2.33 -5.26
N GLY A 183 -5.47 -3.60 -5.27
CA GLY A 183 -5.95 -4.63 -6.19
C GLY A 183 -5.71 -4.30 -7.66
N GLU A 184 -4.71 -3.48 -7.98
CA GLU A 184 -4.45 -2.91 -9.32
C GLU A 184 -5.70 -2.30 -9.98
N SER A 185 -6.63 -1.81 -9.17
CA SER A 185 -7.98 -1.41 -9.56
C SER A 185 -8.15 0.11 -9.63
N THR A 186 -9.39 0.57 -9.73
CA THR A 186 -9.75 1.98 -9.82
C THR A 186 -10.35 2.51 -8.52
N PRO A 187 -10.25 3.82 -8.22
CA PRO A 187 -10.91 4.42 -7.07
C PRO A 187 -12.42 4.09 -6.99
N ALA A 188 -13.11 4.11 -8.13
CA ALA A 188 -14.55 3.84 -8.19
C ALA A 188 -14.91 2.39 -7.82
N THR A 189 -14.09 1.42 -8.21
CA THR A 189 -14.27 0.01 -7.83
C THR A 189 -14.04 -0.17 -6.34
N LEU A 190 -12.94 0.41 -5.81
CA LEU A 190 -12.61 0.29 -4.39
C LEU A 190 -13.60 1.03 -3.48
N GLU A 191 -14.12 2.17 -3.90
CA GLU A 191 -15.15 2.88 -3.14
C GLU A 191 -16.38 2.00 -2.88
N ARG A 192 -16.84 1.26 -3.92
CA ARG A 192 -17.97 0.33 -3.77
C ARG A 192 -17.64 -0.83 -2.83
N LEU A 193 -16.44 -1.41 -2.93
CA LEU A 193 -16.00 -2.50 -2.06
C LEU A 193 -15.88 -2.04 -0.60
N LEU A 194 -15.23 -0.91 -0.36
CA LEU A 194 -15.03 -0.34 0.97
C LEU A 194 -16.35 0.05 1.65
N ALA A 195 -17.31 0.60 0.90
CA ALA A 195 -18.61 0.99 1.42
C ALA A 195 -19.44 -0.21 1.96
N ARG A 196 -19.20 -1.41 1.43
CA ARG A 196 -19.93 -2.63 1.81
C ARG A 196 -19.19 -3.49 2.81
N ASN A 197 -17.88 -3.37 2.88
CA ASN A 197 -17.01 -4.28 3.63
C ASN A 197 -16.16 -3.52 4.64
N ALA A 198 -16.65 -3.42 5.87
CA ALA A 198 -15.96 -2.72 6.96
C ALA A 198 -14.60 -3.38 7.33
N ASN A 199 -14.44 -4.64 7.00
CA ASN A 199 -13.25 -5.46 7.26
C ASN A 199 -12.25 -5.52 6.09
N LEU A 200 -12.40 -4.63 5.09
CA LEU A 200 -11.44 -4.46 4.00
C LEU A 200 -10.57 -3.22 4.26
N MET A 201 -9.27 -3.37 4.22
CA MET A 201 -8.28 -2.29 4.18
C MET A 201 -7.57 -2.29 2.83
N ILE A 202 -7.04 -1.14 2.43
CA ILE A 202 -6.29 -0.98 1.19
C ILE A 202 -4.86 -0.59 1.50
N ASP A 203 -3.94 -1.33 0.94
CA ASP A 203 -2.54 -1.01 0.93
C ASP A 203 -2.18 -0.35 -0.41
N LEU A 204 -1.61 0.85 -0.36
CA LEU A 204 -1.20 1.64 -1.52
C LEU A 204 0.22 1.28 -2.01
N SER A 205 0.77 0.17 -1.52
CA SER A 205 2.11 -0.29 -1.88
C SER A 205 2.26 -0.52 -3.38
N GLY A 206 3.46 -0.33 -3.90
CA GLY A 206 3.74 -0.52 -5.31
C GLY A 206 3.07 0.48 -6.27
N MET A 207 2.16 1.35 -5.80
CA MET A 207 1.48 2.34 -6.64
C MET A 207 2.33 3.58 -6.92
N HIS A 208 3.63 3.41 -7.03
CA HIS A 208 4.59 4.48 -7.31
C HIS A 208 4.80 4.67 -8.83
N PHE A 209 5.51 5.74 -9.21
CA PHE A 209 5.72 6.14 -10.61
C PHE A 209 6.43 5.12 -11.51
N GLN A 210 7.01 4.06 -10.95
CA GLN A 210 7.66 2.96 -11.69
C GLN A 210 6.68 1.86 -12.13
N ARG A 211 5.45 1.90 -11.64
CA ARG A 211 4.41 0.86 -11.91
C ARG A 211 3.12 1.48 -12.44
N LYS A 212 2.21 0.61 -12.87
CA LYS A 212 0.84 0.97 -13.23
C LYS A 212 -0.12 -0.07 -12.63
N PRO A 213 -1.24 0.38 -12.05
CA PRO A 213 -1.61 1.78 -11.84
C PRO A 213 -0.68 2.50 -10.87
N SER A 214 -0.63 3.84 -10.91
CA SER A 214 0.16 4.64 -9.96
C SER A 214 -0.69 5.79 -9.41
N LEU A 215 -0.40 6.21 -8.17
CA LEU A 215 -1.08 7.35 -7.54
C LEU A 215 -0.76 8.68 -8.23
N ALA A 216 0.44 8.80 -8.77
CA ALA A 216 0.92 9.99 -9.46
C ALA A 216 2.10 9.65 -10.38
N LYS A 217 2.31 10.46 -11.43
CA LYS A 217 3.59 10.47 -12.15
C LYS A 217 4.71 10.96 -11.22
N GLU A 218 5.96 10.70 -11.57
CA GLU A 218 7.11 11.08 -10.72
C GLU A 218 7.10 12.58 -10.34
N LYS A 219 6.78 13.46 -11.27
CA LYS A 219 6.68 14.92 -11.05
C LYS A 219 5.26 15.47 -11.22
N GLY A 220 4.28 14.58 -11.37
CA GLY A 220 2.89 14.95 -11.55
C GLY A 220 2.12 15.03 -10.23
N PRO A 221 0.95 15.68 -10.22
CA PRO A 221 0.10 15.71 -9.05
C PRO A 221 -0.48 14.33 -8.73
N LEU A 222 -0.92 14.15 -7.48
CA LEU A 222 -1.75 13.03 -7.06
C LEU A 222 -3.01 12.97 -7.92
N ASP A 223 -3.33 11.80 -8.43
CA ASP A 223 -4.55 11.58 -9.22
C ASP A 223 -5.80 12.03 -8.44
N ARG A 224 -6.70 12.72 -9.13
CA ARG A 224 -7.88 13.33 -8.49
C ARG A 224 -8.83 12.29 -7.89
N GLY A 225 -8.99 11.16 -8.55
CA GLY A 225 -9.87 10.07 -8.08
C GLY A 225 -9.29 9.42 -6.83
N TRP A 226 -7.99 9.14 -6.81
CA TRP A 226 -7.29 8.63 -5.62
C TRP A 226 -7.33 9.63 -4.47
N LYS A 227 -7.03 10.91 -4.73
CA LYS A 227 -7.13 11.96 -3.72
C LYS A 227 -8.51 12.03 -3.08
N ALA A 228 -9.55 12.03 -3.91
CA ALA A 228 -10.94 12.10 -3.43
C ALA A 228 -11.31 10.88 -2.56
N LEU A 229 -10.98 9.67 -3.01
CA LEU A 229 -11.30 8.44 -2.28
C LEU A 229 -10.53 8.35 -0.95
N ILE A 230 -9.22 8.60 -0.96
CA ILE A 230 -8.39 8.57 0.24
C ILE A 230 -8.86 9.62 1.26
N THR A 231 -9.19 10.84 0.80
CA THR A 231 -9.71 11.90 1.68
C THR A 231 -11.09 11.55 2.26
N LYS A 232 -11.91 10.83 1.50
CA LYS A 232 -13.25 10.41 1.94
C LYS A 232 -13.21 9.30 3.00
N MET A 233 -12.24 8.39 2.93
CA MET A 233 -12.14 7.18 3.76
C MET A 233 -10.71 6.98 4.30
N PRO A 234 -10.12 7.95 5.02
CA PRO A 234 -8.70 7.93 5.37
C PRO A 234 -8.32 6.77 6.30
N ASP A 235 -9.25 6.26 7.09
CA ASP A 235 -9.11 5.12 7.99
C ASP A 235 -8.97 3.76 7.29
N ARG A 236 -9.12 3.75 5.96
CA ARG A 236 -9.15 2.52 5.16
C ARG A 236 -7.90 2.30 4.31
N PHE A 237 -6.91 3.19 4.37
CA PHE A 237 -5.72 3.17 3.53
C PHE A 237 -4.44 3.15 4.34
N MET A 238 -3.41 2.48 3.82
CA MET A 238 -2.06 2.47 4.37
C MET A 238 -1.04 2.73 3.26
N VAL A 239 0.07 3.35 3.61
CA VAL A 239 1.23 3.50 2.72
C VAL A 239 2.10 2.27 2.82
N GLY A 240 2.53 1.75 1.67
CA GLY A 240 3.56 0.74 1.53
C GLY A 240 4.45 1.08 0.32
N LEU A 241 5.66 0.58 0.28
CA LEU A 241 6.59 0.84 -0.82
C LEU A 241 6.69 -0.32 -1.80
N ASP A 242 6.42 -1.55 -1.37
CA ASP A 242 6.55 -2.78 -2.17
C ASP A 242 7.92 -2.88 -2.87
N LEU A 243 8.96 -2.79 -2.07
CA LEU A 243 10.33 -2.96 -2.54
C LEU A 243 10.64 -4.46 -2.59
N TRP A 244 10.74 -5.05 -3.79
CA TRP A 244 10.90 -6.50 -3.95
C TRP A 244 12.05 -6.92 -4.89
N VAL A 245 12.58 -6.00 -5.73
CA VAL A 245 13.68 -6.28 -6.65
C VAL A 245 14.90 -5.44 -6.31
N ALA A 246 16.10 -5.99 -6.50
CA ALA A 246 17.37 -5.38 -6.11
C ALA A 246 17.55 -3.92 -6.62
N ARG A 247 17.10 -3.60 -7.84
CA ARG A 247 17.19 -2.24 -8.40
C ARG A 247 16.42 -1.18 -7.60
N LEU A 248 15.37 -1.58 -6.86
CA LEU A 248 14.60 -0.65 -6.02
C LEU A 248 15.34 -0.32 -4.71
N PHE A 249 16.33 -1.13 -4.33
CA PHE A 249 17.18 -0.90 -3.16
C PHE A 249 18.45 -0.09 -3.48
N GLU A 250 18.66 0.28 -4.73
CA GLU A 250 19.74 1.24 -5.06
C GLU A 250 19.49 2.55 -4.31
N PRO A 251 20.52 3.12 -3.60
CA PRO A 251 20.31 4.29 -2.74
C PRO A 251 19.60 5.47 -3.43
N ALA A 252 19.98 5.79 -4.66
CA ALA A 252 19.35 6.86 -5.43
C ALA A 252 17.89 6.55 -5.78
N MET A 253 17.54 5.29 -6.03
CA MET A 253 16.15 4.89 -6.30
C MET A 253 15.32 4.93 -5.03
N LEU A 254 15.84 4.44 -3.90
CA LEU A 254 15.19 4.55 -2.59
C LEU A 254 14.88 6.00 -2.24
N ASP A 255 15.86 6.90 -2.37
CA ASP A 255 15.67 8.32 -2.08
C ASP A 255 14.60 8.95 -2.99
N ARG A 256 14.56 8.57 -4.28
CA ARG A 256 13.51 9.04 -5.22
C ARG A 256 12.12 8.53 -4.84
N LEU A 257 11.99 7.25 -4.50
CA LEU A 257 10.70 6.65 -4.11
C LEU A 257 10.18 7.27 -2.80
N MET A 258 11.02 7.40 -1.79
CA MET A 258 10.65 7.98 -0.50
C MET A 258 10.31 9.47 -0.62
N THR A 259 11.08 10.24 -1.41
CA THR A 259 10.79 11.63 -1.71
C THR A 259 9.46 11.77 -2.47
N TRP A 260 9.21 10.91 -3.46
CA TRP A 260 7.96 10.88 -4.20
C TRP A 260 6.77 10.56 -3.26
N THR A 261 6.90 9.57 -2.39
CA THR A 261 5.86 9.21 -1.41
C THR A 261 5.51 10.40 -0.51
N ARG A 262 6.52 11.12 0.00
CA ARG A 262 6.31 12.31 0.82
C ARG A 262 5.63 13.45 0.06
N ARG A 263 5.98 13.62 -1.21
CA ARG A 263 5.31 14.60 -2.07
C ARG A 263 3.83 14.24 -2.26
N VAL A 264 3.51 12.99 -2.58
CA VAL A 264 2.13 12.52 -2.77
C VAL A 264 1.30 12.71 -1.49
N LEU A 265 1.88 12.36 -0.34
CA LEU A 265 1.24 12.58 0.96
C LEU A 265 1.03 14.07 1.27
N GLY A 266 1.96 14.94 0.88
CA GLY A 266 1.85 16.39 1.07
C GLY A 266 0.74 17.06 0.27
N GLU A 267 0.18 16.36 -0.74
CA GLU A 267 -0.99 16.86 -1.49
C GLU A 267 -2.34 16.52 -0.81
N LEU A 268 -2.33 15.72 0.26
CA LEU A 268 -3.51 15.39 1.06
C LEU A 268 -3.69 16.38 2.21
N PRO A 269 -4.90 16.52 2.79
CA PRO A 269 -5.07 17.20 4.07
C PRO A 269 -4.11 16.61 5.12
N PRO A 270 -3.52 17.43 6.00
CA PRO A 270 -2.47 16.98 6.93
C PRO A 270 -2.89 15.82 7.84
N ASP A 271 -4.11 15.81 8.33
CA ASP A 271 -4.69 14.77 9.16
C ASP A 271 -4.89 13.45 8.38
N VAL A 272 -5.33 13.55 7.13
CA VAL A 272 -5.46 12.41 6.21
C VAL A 272 -4.08 11.84 5.88
N ALA A 273 -3.11 12.70 5.56
CA ALA A 273 -1.74 12.27 5.29
C ALA A 273 -1.15 11.52 6.49
N GLU A 274 -1.29 12.05 7.69
CA GLU A 274 -0.81 11.42 8.92
C GLU A 274 -1.51 10.08 9.19
N GLN A 275 -2.82 10.00 8.96
CA GLN A 275 -3.62 8.79 9.15
C GLN A 275 -3.10 7.64 8.28
N ILE A 276 -2.89 7.87 6.98
CA ILE A 276 -2.45 6.82 6.05
C ILE A 276 -0.95 6.57 6.08
N ALA A 277 -0.15 7.59 6.47
CA ALA A 277 1.30 7.49 6.50
C ALA A 277 1.81 6.52 7.58
N TRP A 278 1.14 6.45 8.72
CA TRP A 278 1.59 5.60 9.81
C TRP A 278 0.50 5.13 10.77
N LYS A 279 -0.53 5.94 11.10
CA LYS A 279 -1.49 5.60 12.16
C LYS A 279 -2.27 4.33 11.87
N ASN A 280 -2.76 4.15 10.64
CA ASN A 280 -3.52 2.96 10.27
C ASN A 280 -2.66 1.70 10.37
N ALA A 281 -1.43 1.72 9.84
CA ALA A 281 -0.52 0.59 9.92
C ALA A 281 -0.10 0.29 11.37
N ALA A 282 0.19 1.33 12.16
CA ALA A 282 0.52 1.19 13.58
C ALA A 282 -0.62 0.52 14.35
N THR A 283 -1.86 0.98 14.14
CA THR A 283 -3.04 0.41 14.81
C THR A 283 -3.32 -1.02 14.35
N LEU A 284 -3.36 -1.25 13.03
CA LEU A 284 -3.75 -2.56 12.48
C LEU A 284 -2.73 -3.66 12.82
N TYR A 285 -1.45 -3.34 12.74
CA TYR A 285 -0.36 -4.31 12.96
C TYR A 285 0.20 -4.25 14.37
N HIS A 286 -0.40 -3.42 15.27
CA HIS A 286 0.08 -3.21 16.64
C HIS A 286 1.58 -2.88 16.70
N LEU A 287 1.99 -1.88 15.91
CA LEU A 287 3.37 -1.39 15.83
C LEU A 287 3.49 -0.12 16.69
N ASP A 288 4.05 -0.26 17.84
CA ASP A 288 4.33 0.86 18.77
C ASP A 288 5.49 1.72 18.28
#